data_06705c5e9da22df532762497944db20b
#
_entry.id   06705c5e9da22df532762497944db20b
#
_cell.length_a   1.000
_cell.length_b   1.000
_cell.length_c   1.000
_cell.angle_alpha   90.00
_cell.angle_beta   90.00
_cell.angle_gamma   90.00
#
_symmetry.space_group_name_H-M   'P 1'
#
loop_
_entity.id
_entity.type
_entity.pdbx_description
1 polymer ?
#
loop_
_entity_poly.entity_id
_entity_poly.type
_entity_poly.pdbx_seq_one_letter_code
_entity_poly.pdbx_strand_id
1 'polypeptide(L)'
;MNTFGTRLKFTSFGESHGVAVGCIIDGVPAGVKFDEEFLQNELDKRKGGSKFATPRKESDKAQVLSGVFEGYTTGHPIAIVVFNENAHSKDYDNLKDLFRPAHADFAYFYKYGIRDHRGGGRSSARESVARVAGGAVAAMLLCEFGICVQSGVFGIGTFVSNLKEEEFDFEFAKKSEIFCLDPKLESDFKNEILNARNSKDSVGAAVFTKVSGMLVGLGEVLYDKLDSKLAHALMGINAVKAVEIGEGINASKMRGSCNNDALKDGKFLSNHSGGILGGISNGENLILKTYFKPTPSIFAKQESIDKFGNNLEFELKGRHDPCVGVRGSVVASAMVRLVLADCLLLNASANLNNLKNAYGLK
;
A
#
# COMPACT_ATOMS: atom_id res chain seq x y z
N MET A 1 2.73 -15.49 6.90
CA MET A 1 3.33 -15.80 5.58
C MET A 1 4.03 -14.56 5.05
N ASN A 2 5.11 -14.74 4.27
CA ASN A 2 5.87 -13.62 3.69
C ASN A 2 5.73 -13.57 2.15
N THR A 3 4.89 -14.44 1.58
CA THR A 3 4.55 -14.51 0.16
C THR A 3 3.09 -14.17 -0.03
N PHE A 4 2.81 -13.33 -1.02
CA PHE A 4 1.50 -12.84 -1.43
C PHE A 4 1.29 -13.15 -2.91
N GLY A 5 0.02 -13.36 -3.33
CA GLY A 5 -0.36 -13.70 -4.71
C GLY A 5 -0.36 -15.18 -5.02
N THR A 6 -0.95 -15.54 -6.12
CA THR A 6 -1.18 -16.93 -6.57
C THR A 6 -0.36 -17.25 -7.82
N ARG A 7 -0.59 -16.52 -8.91
CA ARG A 7 0.14 -16.68 -10.18
C ARG A 7 1.32 -15.70 -10.23
N LEU A 8 1.10 -14.45 -9.86
CA LEU A 8 2.18 -13.51 -9.60
C LEU A 8 2.48 -13.55 -8.11
N LYS A 9 3.60 -14.15 -7.73
CA LYS A 9 4.03 -14.31 -6.34
C LYS A 9 5.01 -13.21 -5.95
N PHE A 10 4.69 -12.53 -4.88
CA PHE A 10 5.54 -11.50 -4.28
C PHE A 10 6.00 -11.96 -2.89
N THR A 11 7.30 -12.14 -2.69
CA THR A 11 7.89 -12.50 -1.40
C THR A 11 8.78 -11.37 -0.91
N SER A 12 8.44 -10.75 0.22
CA SER A 12 9.28 -9.73 0.84
C SER A 12 10.19 -10.32 1.92
N PHE A 13 11.39 -9.76 2.06
CA PHE A 13 12.41 -10.16 3.04
C PHE A 13 13.15 -8.95 3.62
N GLY A 14 13.90 -9.22 4.69
CA GLY A 14 14.73 -8.23 5.39
C GLY A 14 14.00 -7.48 6.50
N GLU A 15 14.76 -6.86 7.40
CA GLU A 15 14.30 -6.10 8.56
C GLU A 15 14.76 -4.65 8.49
N SER A 16 14.05 -3.77 9.21
CA SER A 16 14.29 -2.32 9.17
C SER A 16 15.69 -1.88 9.59
N HIS A 17 16.38 -2.66 10.43
CA HIS A 17 17.74 -2.43 10.90
C HIS A 17 18.67 -3.63 10.59
N GLY A 18 18.23 -4.52 9.68
CA GLY A 18 19.10 -5.52 9.06
C GLY A 18 19.97 -4.91 7.96
N VAL A 19 20.68 -5.75 7.23
CA VAL A 19 21.58 -5.34 6.14
C VAL A 19 20.78 -4.71 4.98
N ALA A 20 19.66 -5.32 4.63
CA ALA A 20 18.85 -4.90 3.49
C ALA A 20 17.38 -5.27 3.69
N VAL A 21 16.52 -4.67 2.87
CA VAL A 21 15.13 -5.09 2.62
C VAL A 21 14.98 -5.34 1.12
N GLY A 22 14.09 -6.24 0.74
CA GLY A 22 13.90 -6.53 -0.67
C GLY A 22 12.71 -7.43 -0.94
N CYS A 23 12.56 -7.79 -2.21
CA CYS A 23 11.54 -8.72 -2.65
C CYS A 23 12.02 -9.62 -3.78
N ILE A 24 11.33 -10.75 -3.91
CA ILE A 24 11.37 -11.62 -5.08
C ILE A 24 9.96 -11.62 -5.66
N ILE A 25 9.88 -11.34 -6.96
CA ILE A 25 8.63 -11.38 -7.73
C ILE A 25 8.78 -12.51 -8.74
N ASP A 26 7.89 -13.48 -8.65
CA ASP A 26 7.85 -14.64 -9.55
C ASP A 26 6.52 -14.67 -10.32
N GLY A 27 6.57 -15.13 -11.57
CA GLY A 27 5.41 -15.27 -12.44
C GLY A 27 5.12 -14.09 -13.35
N VAL A 28 5.99 -13.08 -13.42
CA VAL A 28 5.91 -12.02 -14.43
C VAL A 28 6.25 -12.63 -15.80
N PRO A 29 5.41 -12.44 -16.85
CA PRO A 29 5.71 -12.91 -18.19
C PRO A 29 7.03 -12.36 -18.73
N ALA A 30 7.71 -13.11 -19.59
CA ALA A 30 8.86 -12.58 -20.34
C ALA A 30 8.40 -11.50 -21.32
N GLY A 31 9.27 -10.52 -21.61
CA GLY A 31 9.04 -9.49 -22.62
C GLY A 31 8.31 -8.24 -22.14
N VAL A 32 8.01 -8.11 -20.83
CA VAL A 32 7.53 -6.85 -20.26
C VAL A 32 8.71 -5.87 -20.23
N LYS A 33 8.51 -4.66 -20.75
CA LYS A 33 9.53 -3.60 -20.70
C LYS A 33 9.81 -3.24 -19.25
N PHE A 34 11.07 -3.34 -18.83
CA PHE A 34 11.50 -3.03 -17.48
C PHE A 34 12.10 -1.62 -17.43
N ASP A 35 11.48 -0.74 -16.65
CA ASP A 35 11.89 0.65 -16.49
C ASP A 35 12.48 0.86 -15.08
N GLU A 36 13.84 0.91 -15.03
CA GLU A 36 14.56 1.12 -13.76
C GLU A 36 14.33 2.52 -13.17
N GLU A 37 14.15 3.53 -14.03
CA GLU A 37 13.88 4.89 -13.60
C GLU A 37 12.49 4.99 -12.97
N PHE A 38 11.47 4.36 -13.56
CA PHE A 38 10.15 4.27 -12.99
C PHE A 38 10.17 3.54 -11.62
N LEU A 39 10.88 2.42 -11.52
CA LEU A 39 11.07 1.70 -10.25
C LEU A 39 11.65 2.62 -9.18
N GLN A 40 12.74 3.35 -9.51
CA GLN A 40 13.38 4.25 -8.56
C GLN A 40 12.46 5.41 -8.17
N ASN A 41 11.74 6.00 -9.13
CA ASN A 41 10.78 7.08 -8.89
C ASN A 41 9.65 6.66 -7.94
N GLU A 42 9.13 5.44 -8.06
CA GLU A 42 8.11 4.92 -7.11
C GLU A 42 8.69 4.76 -5.70
N LEU A 43 9.92 4.27 -5.58
CA LEU A 43 10.61 4.20 -4.29
C LEU A 43 10.86 5.59 -3.69
N ASP A 44 11.23 6.57 -4.53
CA ASP A 44 11.49 7.95 -4.10
C ASP A 44 10.23 8.62 -3.53
N LYS A 45 9.06 8.40 -4.13
CA LYS A 45 7.78 8.87 -3.59
C LYS A 45 7.51 8.36 -2.17
N ARG A 46 7.97 7.16 -1.83
CA ARG A 46 7.79 6.56 -0.51
C ARG A 46 8.79 7.08 0.53
N LYS A 47 9.90 7.69 0.13
CA LYS A 47 10.95 8.16 1.06
C LYS A 47 10.41 9.13 2.10
N GLY A 48 11.05 9.13 3.26
CA GLY A 48 10.93 10.21 4.25
C GLY A 48 11.79 11.42 3.85
N GLY A 49 11.95 12.34 4.79
CA GLY A 49 12.86 13.49 4.65
C GLY A 49 12.17 14.80 4.34
N SER A 50 10.86 14.84 4.12
CA SER A 50 10.08 16.07 4.13
C SER A 50 9.76 16.52 5.57
N LYS A 51 9.35 17.77 5.75
CA LYS A 51 8.89 18.26 7.05
C LYS A 51 7.58 17.64 7.54
N PHE A 52 6.86 16.92 6.66
CA PHE A 52 5.59 16.23 6.94
C PHE A 52 5.75 14.72 7.16
N ALA A 53 6.97 14.20 7.03
CA ALA A 53 7.30 12.80 7.20
C ALA A 53 8.45 12.61 8.19
N THR A 54 8.91 11.36 8.38
CA THR A 54 10.09 11.08 9.18
C THR A 54 11.31 11.84 8.66
N PRO A 55 12.15 12.43 9.51
CA PRO A 55 13.41 13.06 9.10
C PRO A 55 14.47 12.05 8.63
N ARG A 56 14.20 10.76 8.69
CA ARG A 56 15.12 9.71 8.23
C ARG A 56 15.27 9.81 6.71
N LYS A 57 16.50 10.04 6.26
CA LYS A 57 16.88 10.04 4.86
C LYS A 57 17.58 8.74 4.53
N GLU A 58 17.01 7.98 3.62
CA GLU A 58 17.60 6.78 3.02
C GLU A 58 17.74 7.01 1.52
N SER A 59 18.77 6.46 0.90
CA SER A 59 18.91 6.54 -0.55
C SER A 59 17.82 5.74 -1.24
N ASP A 60 17.39 4.63 -0.62
CA ASP A 60 16.43 3.64 -1.16
C ASP A 60 16.79 3.22 -2.61
N LYS A 61 18.09 3.18 -2.93
CA LYS A 61 18.56 2.79 -4.25
C LYS A 61 18.28 1.31 -4.48
N ALA A 62 17.43 1.02 -5.45
CA ALA A 62 17.12 -0.34 -5.85
C ALA A 62 18.29 -0.96 -6.62
N GLN A 63 18.55 -2.25 -6.37
CA GLN A 63 19.41 -3.08 -7.18
C GLN A 63 18.62 -4.28 -7.67
N VAL A 64 18.51 -4.42 -9.00
CA VAL A 64 17.88 -5.57 -9.64
C VAL A 64 18.95 -6.64 -9.84
N LEU A 65 18.77 -7.80 -9.23
CA LEU A 65 19.76 -8.86 -9.20
C LEU A 65 19.51 -9.98 -10.21
N SER A 66 18.26 -10.13 -10.68
CA SER A 66 17.88 -11.18 -11.62
C SER A 66 16.55 -10.85 -12.33
N GLY A 67 16.22 -11.65 -13.35
CA GLY A 67 14.94 -11.64 -14.02
C GLY A 67 14.75 -10.54 -15.06
N VAL A 68 15.80 -9.76 -15.37
CA VAL A 68 15.82 -8.71 -16.39
C VAL A 68 17.04 -8.85 -17.28
N PHE A 69 16.86 -8.74 -18.60
CA PHE A 69 17.92 -8.76 -19.60
C PHE A 69 17.58 -7.77 -20.70
N GLU A 70 18.53 -6.92 -21.09
CA GLU A 70 18.39 -5.88 -22.14
C GLU A 70 17.13 -5.01 -21.99
N GLY A 71 16.73 -4.68 -20.74
CA GLY A 71 15.57 -3.85 -20.45
C GLY A 71 14.21 -4.57 -20.52
N TYR A 72 14.21 -5.90 -20.55
CA TYR A 72 12.98 -6.70 -20.57
C TYR A 72 13.00 -7.79 -19.50
N THR A 73 11.83 -8.17 -19.01
CA THR A 73 11.68 -9.32 -18.11
C THR A 73 11.95 -10.62 -18.87
N THR A 74 12.54 -11.60 -18.17
CA THR A 74 12.95 -12.87 -18.77
C THR A 74 12.00 -14.04 -18.51
N GLY A 75 10.90 -13.81 -17.72
CA GLY A 75 10.01 -14.86 -17.24
C GLY A 75 10.53 -15.63 -16.03
N HIS A 76 11.72 -15.27 -15.54
CA HIS A 76 12.32 -15.81 -14.32
C HIS A 76 12.11 -14.88 -13.13
N PRO A 77 12.35 -15.35 -11.87
CA PRO A 77 12.17 -14.53 -10.70
C PRO A 77 12.99 -13.24 -10.73
N ILE A 78 12.32 -12.11 -10.49
CA ILE A 78 12.93 -10.79 -10.40
C ILE A 78 13.27 -10.56 -8.93
N ALA A 79 14.54 -10.47 -8.59
CA ALA A 79 15.02 -10.16 -7.25
C ALA A 79 15.46 -8.69 -7.18
N ILE A 80 14.88 -7.95 -6.24
CA ILE A 80 15.19 -6.53 -6.00
C ILE A 80 15.62 -6.38 -4.54
N VAL A 81 16.75 -5.70 -4.31
CA VAL A 81 17.29 -5.41 -2.99
C VAL A 81 17.55 -3.91 -2.82
N VAL A 82 17.30 -3.43 -1.60
CA VAL A 82 17.63 -2.07 -1.15
C VAL A 82 18.40 -2.19 0.16
N PHE A 83 19.65 -1.73 0.18
CA PHE A 83 20.50 -1.78 1.36
C PHE A 83 20.10 -0.69 2.36
N ASN A 84 20.21 -1.01 3.66
CA ASN A 84 19.98 -0.07 4.75
C ASN A 84 21.27 0.68 5.05
N GLU A 85 21.35 1.96 4.71
CA GLU A 85 22.57 2.78 4.88
C GLU A 85 22.59 3.52 6.23
N ASN A 86 21.42 3.91 6.75
CA ASN A 86 21.27 4.80 7.91
C ASN A 86 20.55 4.13 9.10
N ALA A 87 20.87 2.86 9.38
CA ALA A 87 20.33 2.12 10.50
C ALA A 87 21.10 2.48 11.81
N HIS A 88 20.50 3.34 12.66
CA HIS A 88 21.02 3.67 13.99
C HIS A 88 20.39 2.76 15.05
N SER A 89 20.91 1.54 15.21
CA SER A 89 20.38 0.53 16.15
C SER A 89 20.46 0.95 17.61
N LYS A 90 21.45 1.77 17.99
CA LYS A 90 21.61 2.30 19.35
C LYS A 90 20.42 3.16 19.84
N ASP A 91 19.66 3.77 18.93
CA ASP A 91 18.47 4.57 19.27
C ASP A 91 17.35 3.73 19.91
N TYR A 92 17.46 2.40 19.88
CA TYR A 92 16.43 1.46 20.34
C TYR A 92 16.85 0.58 21.53
N ASP A 93 18.03 0.78 22.09
CA ASP A 93 18.55 -0.05 23.19
C ASP A 93 17.67 0.03 24.44
N ASN A 94 17.08 1.22 24.70
CA ASN A 94 16.12 1.44 25.79
C ASN A 94 14.78 0.74 25.59
N LEU A 95 14.49 0.20 24.38
CA LEU A 95 13.25 -0.51 24.05
C LEU A 95 13.39 -2.03 24.09
N LYS A 96 14.57 -2.55 24.44
CA LYS A 96 14.87 -3.98 24.42
C LYS A 96 13.89 -4.79 25.23
N ASP A 97 13.53 -4.32 26.39
CA ASP A 97 12.66 -5.03 27.34
C ASP A 97 11.26 -4.43 27.46
N LEU A 98 11.00 -3.33 26.77
CA LEU A 98 9.76 -2.55 26.81
C LEU A 98 8.86 -2.88 25.61
N PHE A 99 7.55 -2.85 25.83
CA PHE A 99 6.55 -2.93 24.76
C PHE A 99 5.95 -1.56 24.48
N ARG A 100 6.12 -1.06 23.27
CA ARG A 100 5.50 0.21 22.84
C ARG A 100 3.97 0.06 22.73
N PRO A 101 3.16 0.94 23.30
CA PRO A 101 1.70 0.89 23.16
C PRO A 101 1.27 0.92 21.69
N ALA A 102 0.27 0.11 21.35
CA ALA A 102 -0.28 -0.03 20.00
C ALA A 102 0.73 -0.41 18.88
N HIS A 103 1.99 -0.73 19.25
CA HIS A 103 2.99 -1.30 18.35
C HIS A 103 2.93 -2.84 18.36
N ALA A 104 3.55 -3.49 17.38
CA ALA A 104 3.57 -4.95 17.30
C ALA A 104 4.45 -5.65 18.35
N ASP A 105 5.21 -4.93 19.14
CA ASP A 105 6.23 -5.44 20.08
C ASP A 105 5.69 -6.55 20.98
N PHE A 106 4.56 -6.28 21.65
CA PHE A 106 3.90 -7.22 22.54
C PHE A 106 3.49 -8.51 21.82
N ALA A 107 2.72 -8.35 20.72
CA ALA A 107 2.21 -9.49 19.97
C ALA A 107 3.32 -10.33 19.34
N TYR A 108 4.42 -9.70 18.86
CA TYR A 108 5.56 -10.41 18.31
C TYR A 108 6.30 -11.23 19.36
N PHE A 109 6.52 -10.64 20.54
CA PHE A 109 7.19 -11.32 21.62
C PHE A 109 6.44 -12.58 22.05
N TYR A 110 5.13 -12.47 22.25
CA TYR A 110 4.31 -13.62 22.65
C TYR A 110 4.11 -14.65 21.55
N LYS A 111 4.12 -14.23 20.30
CA LYS A 111 3.94 -15.15 19.17
C LYS A 111 5.21 -15.92 18.83
N TYR A 112 6.37 -15.24 18.81
CA TYR A 112 7.62 -15.83 18.31
C TYR A 112 8.64 -16.16 19.40
N GLY A 113 8.44 -15.72 20.65
CA GLY A 113 9.37 -15.88 21.76
C GLY A 113 10.64 -15.02 21.64
N ILE A 114 10.87 -14.42 20.48
CA ILE A 114 12.00 -13.55 20.17
C ILE A 114 11.52 -12.33 19.39
N ARG A 115 12.14 -11.18 19.62
CA ARG A 115 11.85 -9.92 18.95
C ARG A 115 13.13 -9.17 18.63
N ASP A 116 13.30 -8.73 17.39
CA ASP A 116 14.28 -7.71 17.08
C ASP A 116 13.75 -6.36 17.56
N HIS A 117 14.31 -5.83 18.63
CA HIS A 117 13.90 -4.55 19.23
C HIS A 117 14.37 -3.34 18.40
N ARG A 118 15.29 -3.51 17.47
CA ARG A 118 15.86 -2.45 16.66
C ARG A 118 14.84 -2.00 15.60
N GLY A 119 14.14 -0.91 15.85
CA GLY A 119 13.19 -0.28 14.93
C GLY A 119 11.92 -1.07 14.59
N GLY A 120 11.71 -2.26 15.18
CA GLY A 120 10.53 -3.09 14.99
C GLY A 120 10.65 -4.14 13.87
N GLY A 121 11.82 -4.34 13.28
CA GLY A 121 12.07 -5.42 12.31
C GLY A 121 11.07 -5.41 11.14
N ARG A 122 10.39 -6.55 10.93
CA ARG A 122 9.36 -6.75 9.89
C ARG A 122 8.08 -5.95 10.11
N SER A 123 7.78 -5.50 11.35
CA SER A 123 6.60 -4.66 11.64
C SER A 123 6.81 -3.19 11.33
N SER A 124 8.02 -2.79 10.99
CA SER A 124 8.35 -1.41 10.63
C SER A 124 7.79 -1.03 9.26
N ALA A 125 7.36 0.25 9.11
CA ALA A 125 6.99 0.81 7.83
C ALA A 125 8.11 0.76 6.77
N ARG A 126 9.37 0.47 7.17
CA ARG A 126 10.50 0.24 6.26
C ARG A 126 10.25 -0.94 5.32
N GLU A 127 9.51 -1.96 5.75
CA GLU A 127 9.12 -3.12 4.95
C GLU A 127 8.39 -2.73 3.67
N SER A 128 7.68 -1.59 3.67
CA SER A 128 6.97 -1.08 2.50
C SER A 128 7.86 -0.78 1.29
N VAL A 129 9.18 -0.64 1.45
CA VAL A 129 10.14 -0.55 0.32
C VAL A 129 9.97 -1.74 -0.62
N ALA A 130 9.93 -2.96 -0.05
CA ALA A 130 9.74 -4.18 -0.82
C ALA A 130 8.39 -4.18 -1.57
N ARG A 131 7.30 -3.75 -0.89
CA ARG A 131 5.96 -3.68 -1.52
C ARG A 131 5.93 -2.69 -2.68
N VAL A 132 6.55 -1.52 -2.52
CA VAL A 132 6.60 -0.50 -3.58
C VAL A 132 7.44 -0.98 -4.75
N ALA A 133 8.58 -1.64 -4.50
CA ALA A 133 9.38 -2.24 -5.55
C ALA A 133 8.59 -3.30 -6.35
N GLY A 134 7.93 -4.23 -5.65
CA GLY A 134 7.08 -5.23 -6.30
C GLY A 134 5.88 -4.62 -7.04
N GLY A 135 5.26 -3.60 -6.45
CA GLY A 135 4.15 -2.86 -7.07
C GLY A 135 4.57 -2.07 -8.31
N ALA A 136 5.82 -1.60 -8.39
CA ALA A 136 6.36 -0.96 -9.59
C ALA A 136 6.51 -1.96 -10.74
N VAL A 137 7.01 -3.17 -10.45
CA VAL A 137 7.08 -4.24 -11.47
C VAL A 137 5.67 -4.65 -11.94
N ALA A 138 4.73 -4.79 -11.01
CA ALA A 138 3.34 -5.07 -11.36
C ALA A 138 2.72 -3.94 -12.22
N ALA A 139 3.07 -2.68 -11.96
CA ALA A 139 2.60 -1.55 -12.76
C ALA A 139 3.12 -1.59 -14.20
N MET A 140 4.37 -2.02 -14.42
CA MET A 140 4.94 -2.18 -15.76
C MET A 140 4.11 -3.19 -16.57
N LEU A 141 3.76 -4.34 -15.97
CA LEU A 141 2.88 -5.33 -16.60
C LEU A 141 1.48 -4.75 -16.87
N LEU A 142 0.87 -4.09 -15.90
CA LEU A 142 -0.49 -3.55 -16.03
C LEU A 142 -0.58 -2.44 -17.08
N CYS A 143 0.49 -1.67 -17.27
CA CYS A 143 0.57 -0.61 -18.27
C CYS A 143 0.42 -1.16 -19.70
N GLU A 144 0.93 -2.37 -19.99
CA GLU A 144 0.76 -3.04 -21.29
C GLU A 144 -0.73 -3.32 -21.62
N PHE A 145 -1.59 -3.31 -20.60
CA PHE A 145 -3.04 -3.50 -20.71
C PHE A 145 -3.84 -2.21 -20.50
N GLY A 146 -3.17 -1.05 -20.42
CA GLY A 146 -3.81 0.24 -20.22
C GLY A 146 -4.37 0.46 -18.81
N ILE A 147 -4.04 -0.40 -17.83
CA ILE A 147 -4.52 -0.29 -16.45
C ILE A 147 -3.62 0.66 -15.66
N CYS A 148 -4.20 1.73 -15.13
CA CYS A 148 -3.49 2.74 -14.33
C CYS A 148 -4.04 2.80 -12.91
N VAL A 149 -3.14 2.77 -11.91
CA VAL A 149 -3.47 2.86 -10.47
C VAL A 149 -2.88 4.15 -9.91
N GLN A 150 -3.73 4.97 -9.33
CA GLN A 150 -3.36 6.24 -8.69
C GLN A 150 -3.94 6.31 -7.29
N SER A 151 -3.17 6.85 -6.33
CA SER A 151 -3.63 7.08 -4.96
C SER A 151 -3.21 8.46 -4.47
N GLY A 152 -3.98 8.99 -3.53
CA GLY A 152 -3.66 10.21 -2.83
C GLY A 152 -4.41 10.33 -1.52
N VAL A 153 -4.08 11.35 -0.75
CA VAL A 153 -4.66 11.63 0.57
C VAL A 153 -5.89 12.52 0.40
N PHE A 154 -7.03 12.07 0.92
CA PHE A 154 -8.28 12.85 0.92
C PHE A 154 -8.75 13.24 2.32
N GLY A 155 -8.03 12.80 3.37
CA GLY A 155 -8.33 13.19 4.75
C GLY A 155 -7.13 13.04 5.68
N ILE A 156 -6.97 13.98 6.62
CA ILE A 156 -5.98 13.94 7.71
C ILE A 156 -6.63 14.42 9.00
N GLY A 157 -6.59 13.60 10.04
CA GLY A 157 -7.25 13.88 11.31
C GLY A 157 -8.76 14.07 11.13
N THR A 158 -9.26 15.22 11.54
CA THR A 158 -10.68 15.59 11.40
C THR A 158 -11.00 16.29 10.07
N PHE A 159 -9.98 16.69 9.33
CA PHE A 159 -10.15 17.32 8.02
C PHE A 159 -10.31 16.24 6.95
N VAL A 160 -11.47 16.19 6.31
CA VAL A 160 -11.77 15.23 5.24
C VAL A 160 -12.38 15.99 4.07
N SER A 161 -11.93 15.71 2.86
CA SER A 161 -12.51 16.30 1.65
C SER A 161 -13.95 15.82 1.44
N ASN A 162 -14.80 16.73 1.07
CA ASN A 162 -16.20 16.49 0.67
C ASN A 162 -16.38 16.46 -0.86
N LEU A 163 -15.29 16.51 -1.60
CA LEU A 163 -15.32 16.37 -3.06
C LEU A 163 -15.83 15.00 -3.46
N LYS A 164 -16.53 14.93 -4.57
CA LYS A 164 -16.84 13.66 -5.21
C LYS A 164 -15.57 13.07 -5.80
N GLU A 165 -15.59 11.78 -6.03
CA GLU A 165 -14.43 11.00 -6.48
C GLU A 165 -13.88 11.47 -7.85
N GLU A 166 -14.75 11.98 -8.72
CA GLU A 166 -14.40 12.54 -10.03
C GLU A 166 -13.70 13.90 -9.94
N GLU A 167 -13.89 14.61 -8.82
CA GLU A 167 -13.32 15.94 -8.57
C GLU A 167 -11.94 15.89 -7.95
N PHE A 168 -11.44 14.71 -7.54
CA PHE A 168 -10.10 14.56 -6.99
C PHE A 168 -9.01 14.84 -8.03
N ASP A 169 -8.08 15.73 -7.68
CA ASP A 169 -7.00 16.17 -8.56
C ASP A 169 -5.72 15.35 -8.35
N PHE A 170 -5.57 14.28 -9.13
CA PHE A 170 -4.37 13.44 -9.10
C PHE A 170 -3.13 14.13 -9.69
N GLU A 171 -3.29 15.11 -10.58
CA GLU A 171 -2.15 15.85 -11.12
C GLU A 171 -1.59 16.83 -10.08
N PHE A 172 -2.46 17.44 -9.28
CA PHE A 172 -2.04 18.20 -8.13
C PHE A 172 -1.38 17.30 -7.07
N ALA A 173 -1.97 16.15 -6.77
CA ALA A 173 -1.43 15.21 -5.80
C ALA A 173 0.01 14.75 -6.13
N LYS A 174 0.36 14.57 -7.41
CA LYS A 174 1.73 14.25 -7.84
C LYS A 174 2.76 15.32 -7.46
N LYS A 175 2.33 16.58 -7.33
CA LYS A 175 3.19 17.73 -6.98
C LYS A 175 3.13 18.07 -5.50
N SER A 176 2.12 17.59 -4.78
CA SER A 176 1.92 17.82 -3.37
C SER A 176 2.92 17.02 -2.52
N GLU A 177 3.54 17.65 -1.53
CA GLU A 177 4.45 16.97 -0.57
C GLU A 177 3.74 15.90 0.29
N ILE A 178 2.41 15.91 0.33
CA ILE A 178 1.57 15.00 1.11
C ILE A 178 0.59 14.21 0.25
N PHE A 179 0.76 14.24 -1.09
CA PHE A 179 -0.14 13.59 -2.06
C PHE A 179 -1.61 13.98 -1.89
N CYS A 180 -1.88 15.24 -1.55
CA CYS A 180 -3.22 15.76 -1.32
C CYS A 180 -4.06 15.76 -2.61
N LEU A 181 -5.28 15.21 -2.55
CA LEU A 181 -6.22 15.14 -3.66
C LEU A 181 -7.16 16.36 -3.76
N ASP A 182 -7.24 17.15 -2.70
CA ASP A 182 -8.07 18.36 -2.64
C ASP A 182 -7.19 19.59 -2.43
N PRO A 183 -6.88 20.35 -3.49
CA PRO A 183 -6.01 21.51 -3.38
C PRO A 183 -6.44 22.54 -2.33
N LYS A 184 -7.74 22.62 -2.03
CA LYS A 184 -8.27 23.57 -1.04
C LYS A 184 -7.94 23.17 0.39
N LEU A 185 -7.77 21.87 0.65
CA LEU A 185 -7.47 21.34 1.99
C LEU A 185 -5.98 21.08 2.23
N GLU A 186 -5.11 21.27 1.23
CA GLU A 186 -3.68 20.95 1.40
C GLU A 186 -3.06 21.71 2.57
N SER A 187 -3.40 22.99 2.74
CA SER A 187 -2.88 23.82 3.85
C SER A 187 -3.35 23.29 5.21
N ASP A 188 -4.63 22.91 5.32
CA ASP A 188 -5.20 22.40 6.58
C ASP A 188 -4.58 21.04 6.93
N PHE A 189 -4.43 20.15 5.95
CA PHE A 189 -3.76 18.87 6.12
C PHE A 189 -2.30 19.03 6.59
N LYS A 190 -1.55 19.94 5.97
CA LYS A 190 -0.18 20.25 6.36
C LYS A 190 -0.11 20.80 7.78
N ASN A 191 -1.01 21.72 8.14
CA ASN A 191 -1.08 22.29 9.46
C ASN A 191 -1.42 21.25 10.53
N GLU A 192 -2.37 20.36 10.26
CA GLU A 192 -2.75 19.28 11.17
C GLU A 192 -1.58 18.33 11.47
N ILE A 193 -0.81 17.93 10.43
CA ILE A 193 0.42 17.14 10.62
C ILE A 193 1.43 17.87 11.50
N LEU A 194 1.65 19.17 11.25
CA LEU A 194 2.60 19.98 12.01
C LEU A 194 2.14 20.17 13.45
N ASN A 195 0.85 20.39 13.70
CA ASN A 195 0.26 20.52 15.03
C ASN A 195 0.45 19.22 15.82
N ALA A 196 0.12 18.07 15.24
CA ALA A 196 0.36 16.78 15.86
C ALA A 196 1.84 16.60 16.23
N ARG A 197 2.75 16.88 15.31
CA ARG A 197 4.19 16.80 15.53
C ARG A 197 4.67 17.74 16.67
N ASN A 198 4.20 18.99 16.67
CA ASN A 198 4.57 19.98 17.69
C ASN A 198 4.05 19.59 19.08
N SER A 199 2.91 18.90 19.13
CA SER A 199 2.33 18.33 20.36
C SER A 199 2.98 17.00 20.77
N LYS A 200 4.07 16.59 20.10
CA LYS A 200 4.74 15.29 20.32
C LYS A 200 3.83 14.06 20.04
N ASP A 201 2.85 14.20 19.18
CA ASP A 201 1.82 13.23 18.85
C ASP A 201 1.87 12.87 17.36
N SER A 202 0.89 12.13 16.89
CA SER A 202 0.70 11.69 15.52
C SER A 202 -0.78 11.77 15.11
N VAL A 203 -1.05 11.79 13.80
CA VAL A 203 -2.39 11.89 13.25
C VAL A 203 -2.64 10.79 12.21
N GLY A 204 -3.88 10.32 12.13
CA GLY A 204 -4.34 9.37 11.13
C GLY A 204 -4.60 10.02 9.77
N ALA A 205 -4.80 9.20 8.76
CA ALA A 205 -5.11 9.66 7.40
C ALA A 205 -6.07 8.74 6.68
N ALA A 206 -6.79 9.30 5.70
CA ALA A 206 -7.61 8.59 4.74
C ALA A 206 -7.03 8.75 3.33
N VAL A 207 -6.86 7.62 2.65
CA VAL A 207 -6.25 7.50 1.31
C VAL A 207 -7.31 6.99 0.34
N PHE A 208 -7.42 7.66 -0.79
CA PHE A 208 -8.25 7.25 -1.91
C PHE A 208 -7.38 6.62 -3.00
N THR A 209 -7.84 5.51 -3.57
CA THR A 209 -7.18 4.84 -4.69
C THR A 209 -8.17 4.62 -5.82
N LYS A 210 -7.81 5.07 -7.00
CA LYS A 210 -8.55 4.88 -8.25
C LYS A 210 -7.77 3.99 -9.20
N VAL A 211 -8.46 3.04 -9.82
CA VAL A 211 -7.91 2.30 -10.96
C VAL A 211 -8.74 2.62 -12.18
N SER A 212 -8.10 3.08 -13.23
CA SER A 212 -8.71 3.32 -14.55
C SER A 212 -8.19 2.34 -15.60
N GLY A 213 -8.93 2.18 -16.70
CA GLY A 213 -8.60 1.24 -17.75
C GLY A 213 -8.86 -0.22 -17.38
N MET A 214 -9.78 -0.46 -16.45
CA MET A 214 -10.07 -1.81 -15.98
C MET A 214 -10.66 -2.69 -17.08
N LEU A 215 -10.18 -3.92 -17.13
CA LEU A 215 -10.76 -4.99 -17.95
C LEU A 215 -11.94 -5.61 -17.21
N VAL A 216 -12.95 -6.07 -17.96
CA VAL A 216 -14.01 -6.92 -17.41
C VAL A 216 -13.46 -8.33 -17.17
N GLY A 217 -13.80 -8.92 -16.03
CA GLY A 217 -13.55 -10.36 -15.81
C GLY A 217 -12.42 -10.69 -14.83
N LEU A 218 -11.77 -9.70 -14.19
CA LEU A 218 -10.72 -9.96 -13.19
C LEU A 218 -11.32 -10.26 -11.83
N GLY A 219 -10.88 -11.34 -11.19
CA GLY A 219 -11.38 -11.82 -9.90
C GLY A 219 -12.21 -13.07 -10.02
N GLU A 220 -12.79 -13.53 -8.92
CA GLU A 220 -13.56 -14.77 -8.78
C GLU A 220 -14.87 -14.53 -8.03
N VAL A 221 -15.79 -15.48 -8.11
CA VAL A 221 -17.16 -15.33 -7.55
C VAL A 221 -17.29 -15.68 -6.07
N LEU A 222 -16.34 -16.40 -5.47
CA LEU A 222 -16.43 -16.88 -4.08
C LEU A 222 -15.26 -16.37 -3.22
N TYR A 223 -14.29 -17.23 -2.94
CA TYR A 223 -13.26 -16.95 -1.92
C TYR A 223 -12.17 -15.99 -2.40
N ASP A 224 -11.90 -15.96 -3.70
CA ASP A 224 -10.89 -15.09 -4.34
C ASP A 224 -11.53 -13.90 -5.07
N LYS A 225 -12.66 -13.41 -4.56
CA LYS A 225 -13.29 -12.18 -5.04
C LYS A 225 -12.27 -11.05 -5.13
N LEU A 226 -12.36 -10.23 -6.17
CA LEU A 226 -11.46 -9.09 -6.35
C LEU A 226 -11.52 -8.12 -5.18
N ASP A 227 -12.73 -7.81 -4.67
CA ASP A 227 -12.92 -6.98 -3.49
C ASP A 227 -12.25 -7.58 -2.24
N SER A 228 -12.37 -8.89 -2.02
CA SER A 228 -11.73 -9.59 -0.90
C SER A 228 -10.19 -9.56 -1.00
N LYS A 229 -9.63 -9.80 -2.20
CA LYS A 229 -8.17 -9.74 -2.45
C LYS A 229 -7.64 -8.33 -2.25
N LEU A 230 -8.35 -7.31 -2.74
CA LEU A 230 -7.98 -5.91 -2.57
C LEU A 230 -8.04 -5.50 -1.09
N ALA A 231 -9.14 -5.85 -0.39
CA ALA A 231 -9.27 -5.57 1.04
C ALA A 231 -8.18 -6.28 1.86
N HIS A 232 -7.87 -7.55 1.58
CA HIS A 232 -6.79 -8.30 2.23
C HIS A 232 -5.42 -7.63 2.01
N ALA A 233 -5.12 -7.22 0.77
CA ALA A 233 -3.87 -6.57 0.42
C ALA A 233 -3.69 -5.22 1.14
N LEU A 234 -4.73 -4.38 1.12
CA LEU A 234 -4.73 -3.06 1.74
C LEU A 234 -4.74 -3.15 3.27
N MET A 235 -5.55 -4.05 3.86
CA MET A 235 -5.55 -4.30 5.30
C MET A 235 -4.21 -4.85 5.80
N GLY A 236 -3.45 -5.51 4.95
CA GLY A 236 -2.08 -5.97 5.22
C GLY A 236 -1.03 -4.84 5.27
N ILE A 237 -1.37 -3.60 4.94
CA ILE A 237 -0.48 -2.45 5.07
C ILE A 237 -0.41 -2.03 6.53
N ASN A 238 0.79 -1.70 7.02
CA ASN A 238 0.99 -1.24 8.39
C ASN A 238 0.09 -0.03 8.72
N ALA A 239 -0.53 -0.05 9.90
CA ALA A 239 -1.44 0.97 10.42
C ALA A 239 -2.83 1.05 9.75
N VAL A 240 -3.13 0.32 8.70
CA VAL A 240 -4.48 0.28 8.13
C VAL A 240 -5.47 -0.35 9.12
N LYS A 241 -6.66 0.23 9.23
CA LYS A 241 -7.73 -0.19 10.14
C LYS A 241 -9.09 -0.36 9.49
N ALA A 242 -9.29 0.24 8.30
CA ALA A 242 -10.49 0.03 7.49
C ALA A 242 -10.15 0.13 6.01
N VAL A 243 -10.94 -0.56 5.19
CA VAL A 243 -10.93 -0.51 3.73
C VAL A 243 -12.36 -0.43 3.26
N GLU A 244 -12.64 0.46 2.32
CA GLU A 244 -13.93 0.56 1.64
C GLU A 244 -13.75 0.39 0.14
N ILE A 245 -14.78 -0.15 -0.51
CA ILE A 245 -14.86 -0.37 -1.95
C ILE A 245 -16.17 0.24 -2.44
N GLY A 246 -16.12 1.10 -3.47
CA GLY A 246 -17.27 1.87 -3.93
C GLY A 246 -17.84 2.74 -2.82
N GLU A 247 -19.16 2.68 -2.61
CA GLU A 247 -19.86 3.42 -1.54
C GLU A 247 -19.43 2.99 -0.13
N GLY A 248 -18.79 1.84 0.02
CA GLY A 248 -18.29 1.36 1.30
C GLY A 248 -19.39 1.31 2.36
N ILE A 249 -19.13 1.93 3.53
CA ILE A 249 -20.08 1.95 4.64
C ILE A 249 -21.40 2.68 4.30
N ASN A 250 -21.40 3.59 3.32
CA ASN A 250 -22.61 4.31 2.92
C ASN A 250 -23.61 3.38 2.24
N ALA A 251 -23.18 2.34 1.52
CA ALA A 251 -24.07 1.36 0.92
C ALA A 251 -25.05 0.73 1.95
N SER A 252 -24.62 0.57 3.21
CA SER A 252 -25.47 0.04 4.29
C SER A 252 -26.66 0.96 4.66
N LYS A 253 -26.61 2.22 4.26
CA LYS A 253 -27.66 3.24 4.52
C LYS A 253 -28.57 3.46 3.31
N MET A 254 -28.22 2.87 2.16
CA MET A 254 -28.94 3.06 0.91
C MET A 254 -30.04 2.00 0.71
N ARG A 255 -31.06 2.37 -0.06
CA ARG A 255 -32.00 1.39 -0.60
C ARG A 255 -31.42 0.81 -1.90
N GLY A 256 -31.75 -0.44 -2.24
CA GLY A 256 -31.29 -1.08 -3.46
C GLY A 256 -31.55 -0.28 -4.73
N SER A 257 -32.73 0.37 -4.83
CA SER A 257 -33.06 1.26 -5.95
C SER A 257 -32.16 2.48 -6.11
N CYS A 258 -31.44 2.88 -5.05
CA CYS A 258 -30.50 4.00 -5.09
C CYS A 258 -29.04 3.52 -5.22
N ASN A 259 -28.76 2.29 -4.79
CA ASN A 259 -27.40 1.72 -4.81
C ASN A 259 -27.11 0.92 -6.08
N ASN A 260 -28.15 0.43 -6.79
CA ASN A 260 -27.93 -0.41 -7.96
C ASN A 260 -27.36 0.40 -9.13
N ASP A 261 -26.26 -0.07 -9.68
CA ASP A 261 -25.63 0.49 -10.88
C ASP A 261 -26.41 0.03 -12.11
N ALA A 262 -27.34 0.86 -12.58
CA ALA A 262 -28.16 0.55 -13.74
C ALA A 262 -27.31 0.49 -15.02
N LEU A 263 -27.64 -0.45 -15.91
CA LEU A 263 -26.98 -0.63 -17.20
C LEU A 263 -27.92 -0.18 -18.31
N LYS A 264 -27.47 0.77 -19.14
CA LYS A 264 -28.21 1.25 -20.30
C LYS A 264 -27.26 1.51 -21.46
N ASP A 265 -27.67 1.07 -22.67
CA ASP A 265 -26.90 1.24 -23.91
C ASP A 265 -25.43 0.75 -23.77
N GLY A 266 -25.22 -0.35 -23.03
CA GLY A 266 -23.91 -0.95 -22.78
C GLY A 266 -23.00 -0.18 -21.80
N LYS A 267 -23.54 0.79 -21.06
CA LYS A 267 -22.79 1.61 -20.07
C LYS A 267 -23.46 1.57 -18.71
N PHE A 268 -22.68 1.54 -17.66
CA PHE A 268 -23.18 1.78 -16.32
C PHE A 268 -23.53 3.26 -16.13
N LEU A 269 -24.65 3.53 -15.46
CA LEU A 269 -25.11 4.90 -15.18
C LEU A 269 -24.55 5.44 -13.85
N SER A 270 -24.00 4.59 -13.02
CA SER A 270 -23.36 4.89 -11.74
C SER A 270 -22.30 3.83 -11.44
N ASN A 271 -21.51 4.04 -10.40
CA ASN A 271 -20.46 3.11 -9.98
C ASN A 271 -20.42 2.94 -8.45
N HIS A 272 -21.59 2.78 -7.82
CA HIS A 272 -21.71 2.59 -6.37
C HIS A 272 -20.99 1.31 -5.89
N SER A 273 -20.96 0.28 -6.74
CA SER A 273 -20.25 -0.98 -6.49
C SER A 273 -18.71 -0.85 -6.61
N GLY A 274 -18.20 0.31 -7.02
CA GLY A 274 -16.77 0.57 -7.14
C GLY A 274 -16.06 -0.30 -8.17
N GLY A 275 -16.70 -0.62 -9.29
CA GLY A 275 -16.13 -1.36 -10.41
C GLY A 275 -16.14 -2.89 -10.25
N ILE A 276 -16.82 -3.42 -9.21
CA ILE A 276 -16.82 -4.86 -8.89
C ILE A 276 -18.24 -5.35 -8.70
N LEU A 277 -18.63 -6.36 -9.49
CA LEU A 277 -19.94 -7.04 -9.38
C LEU A 277 -19.73 -8.53 -9.09
N GLY A 278 -20.27 -9.00 -7.99
CA GLY A 278 -20.15 -10.41 -7.59
C GLY A 278 -18.72 -10.91 -7.35
N GLY A 279 -17.76 -9.99 -7.14
CA GLY A 279 -16.34 -10.30 -6.94
C GLY A 279 -15.50 -10.22 -8.21
N ILE A 280 -16.07 -9.78 -9.33
CA ILE A 280 -15.42 -9.70 -10.64
C ILE A 280 -15.48 -8.26 -11.13
N SER A 281 -14.40 -7.76 -11.75
CA SER A 281 -14.37 -6.41 -12.33
C SER A 281 -15.35 -6.28 -13.50
N ASN A 282 -16.05 -5.15 -13.59
CA ASN A 282 -17.09 -4.87 -14.58
C ASN A 282 -16.65 -3.90 -15.69
N GLY A 283 -15.39 -3.43 -15.68
CA GLY A 283 -14.84 -2.49 -16.65
C GLY A 283 -14.88 -1.03 -16.19
N GLU A 284 -15.68 -0.70 -15.18
CA GLU A 284 -15.66 0.63 -14.56
C GLU A 284 -14.41 0.84 -13.69
N ASN A 285 -14.13 2.10 -13.32
CA ASN A 285 -13.02 2.39 -12.43
C ASN A 285 -13.18 1.66 -11.09
N LEU A 286 -12.09 1.08 -10.59
CA LEU A 286 -12.11 0.60 -9.20
C LEU A 286 -11.93 1.79 -8.25
N ILE A 287 -12.75 1.81 -7.21
CA ILE A 287 -12.81 2.86 -6.20
C ILE A 287 -12.56 2.25 -4.83
N LEU A 288 -11.49 2.70 -4.17
CA LEU A 288 -11.05 2.15 -2.88
C LEU A 288 -10.70 3.29 -1.91
N LYS A 289 -11.08 3.13 -0.65
CA LYS A 289 -10.69 4.04 0.44
C LYS A 289 -9.97 3.23 1.52
N THR A 290 -8.86 3.74 2.01
CA THR A 290 -8.00 3.04 2.99
C THR A 290 -7.71 3.99 4.16
N TYR A 291 -8.01 3.56 5.38
CA TYR A 291 -7.94 4.39 6.58
C TYR A 291 -6.78 3.94 7.47
N PHE A 292 -5.90 4.86 7.76
CA PHE A 292 -4.70 4.64 8.57
C PHE A 292 -4.88 5.24 9.96
N LYS A 293 -4.64 4.43 11.00
CA LYS A 293 -4.55 4.94 12.37
C LYS A 293 -3.31 5.83 12.55
N PRO A 294 -3.28 6.70 13.56
CA PRO A 294 -2.08 7.42 13.96
C PRO A 294 -0.90 6.47 14.21
N THR A 295 0.32 6.95 13.96
CA THR A 295 1.54 6.20 14.26
C THR A 295 1.65 5.96 15.76
N PRO A 296 1.83 4.71 16.23
CA PRO A 296 1.89 4.43 17.68
C PRO A 296 3.15 4.96 18.35
N SER A 297 4.18 5.24 17.58
CA SER A 297 5.46 5.77 18.07
C SER A 297 5.38 7.28 18.17
N ILE A 298 4.98 7.79 19.35
CA ILE A 298 4.87 9.22 19.67
C ILE A 298 5.88 9.63 20.76
N PHE A 299 6.17 10.92 20.85
CA PHE A 299 7.12 11.47 21.81
C PHE A 299 6.47 11.92 23.14
N ALA A 300 5.14 11.83 23.24
CA ALA A 300 4.44 12.02 24.49
C ALA A 300 4.73 10.87 25.47
N LYS A 301 4.72 11.19 26.76
CA LYS A 301 4.85 10.20 27.84
C LYS A 301 3.69 9.20 27.79
N GLN A 302 3.98 7.91 27.85
CA GLN A 302 3.00 6.83 27.74
C GLN A 302 3.22 5.79 28.84
N GLU A 303 2.14 5.15 29.27
CA GLU A 303 2.18 3.99 30.15
C GLU A 303 2.35 2.71 29.35
N SER A 304 3.13 1.76 29.86
CA SER A 304 3.33 0.44 29.26
C SER A 304 3.77 -0.59 30.30
N ILE A 305 4.15 -1.77 29.81
CA ILE A 305 4.77 -2.82 30.59
C ILE A 305 6.10 -3.26 29.96
N ASP A 306 6.99 -3.80 30.78
CA ASP A 306 8.15 -4.53 30.29
C ASP A 306 7.83 -6.01 30.00
N LYS A 307 8.81 -6.76 29.46
CA LYS A 307 8.65 -8.19 29.16
C LYS A 307 8.48 -9.08 30.41
N PHE A 308 8.69 -8.53 31.61
CA PHE A 308 8.51 -9.23 32.88
C PHE A 308 7.15 -8.90 33.54
N GLY A 309 6.36 -8.01 32.90
CA GLY A 309 5.03 -7.62 33.38
C GLY A 309 5.02 -6.42 34.34
N ASN A 310 6.14 -5.74 34.56
CA ASN A 310 6.20 -4.57 35.40
C ASN A 310 5.66 -3.34 34.68
N ASN A 311 4.80 -2.56 35.36
CA ASN A 311 4.29 -1.29 34.86
C ASN A 311 5.41 -0.25 34.83
N LEU A 312 5.44 0.55 33.77
CA LEU A 312 6.41 1.64 33.63
C LEU A 312 5.84 2.76 32.74
N GLU A 313 6.38 3.95 32.92
CA GLU A 313 6.17 5.08 32.02
C GLU A 313 7.43 5.29 31.18
N PHE A 314 7.27 5.68 29.93
CA PHE A 314 8.38 5.97 29.06
C PHE A 314 8.08 7.08 28.06
N GLU A 315 9.11 7.72 27.58
CA GLU A 315 9.09 8.61 26.43
C GLU A 315 9.92 8.01 25.30
N LEU A 316 9.37 7.98 24.11
CA LEU A 316 10.09 7.49 22.96
C LEU A 316 11.13 8.52 22.50
N LYS A 317 12.32 8.04 22.15
CA LYS A 317 13.36 8.83 21.48
C LYS A 317 13.52 8.27 20.06
N GLY A 318 13.93 9.12 19.11
CA GLY A 318 14.17 8.67 17.75
C GLY A 318 13.41 9.47 16.69
N ARG A 319 13.24 8.88 15.50
CA ARG A 319 12.67 9.53 14.31
C ARG A 319 11.42 8.79 13.85
N HIS A 320 10.27 9.39 14.00
CA HIS A 320 8.98 8.78 13.67
C HIS A 320 8.18 9.65 12.70
N ASP A 321 7.28 9.02 11.94
CA ASP A 321 6.34 9.74 11.08
C ASP A 321 5.21 10.36 11.91
N PRO A 322 4.93 11.64 11.77
CA PRO A 322 3.76 12.24 12.39
C PRO A 322 2.45 11.77 11.72
N CYS A 323 2.50 11.38 10.44
CA CYS A 323 1.36 10.85 9.69
C CYS A 323 1.83 9.78 8.70
N VAL A 324 1.66 8.49 9.05
CA VAL A 324 2.13 7.38 8.20
C VAL A 324 1.31 7.22 6.93
N GLY A 325 0.06 7.70 6.90
CA GLY A 325 -0.83 7.54 5.75
C GLY A 325 -0.38 8.30 4.51
N VAL A 326 0.40 9.38 4.66
CA VAL A 326 1.00 10.10 3.53
C VAL A 326 1.85 9.14 2.69
N ARG A 327 2.79 8.46 3.30
CA ARG A 327 3.59 7.41 2.63
C ARG A 327 2.78 6.15 2.33
N GLY A 328 1.75 5.91 3.14
CA GLY A 328 0.79 4.83 2.98
C GLY A 328 0.04 4.89 1.65
N SER A 329 -0.18 6.09 1.07
CA SER A 329 -0.83 6.24 -0.23
C SER A 329 -0.03 5.58 -1.36
N VAL A 330 1.29 5.71 -1.35
CA VAL A 330 2.19 5.05 -2.32
C VAL A 330 2.15 3.53 -2.15
N VAL A 331 2.11 3.05 -0.89
CA VAL A 331 2.02 1.62 -0.60
C VAL A 331 0.66 1.04 -1.00
N ALA A 332 -0.43 1.81 -0.86
CA ALA A 332 -1.76 1.41 -1.30
C ALA A 332 -1.79 1.17 -2.82
N SER A 333 -1.28 2.11 -3.63
CA SER A 333 -1.12 1.91 -5.08
C SER A 333 -0.35 0.63 -5.38
N ALA A 334 0.77 0.40 -4.70
CA ALA A 334 1.64 -0.75 -4.94
C ALA A 334 0.91 -2.08 -4.65
N MET A 335 0.18 -2.17 -3.55
CA MET A 335 -0.56 -3.37 -3.19
C MET A 335 -1.74 -3.65 -4.13
N VAL A 336 -2.45 -2.61 -4.57
CA VAL A 336 -3.51 -2.75 -5.59
C VAL A 336 -2.94 -3.26 -6.89
N ARG A 337 -1.80 -2.73 -7.35
CA ARG A 337 -1.10 -3.19 -8.57
C ARG A 337 -0.73 -4.67 -8.49
N LEU A 338 -0.22 -5.14 -7.35
CA LEU A 338 0.12 -6.55 -7.15
C LEU A 338 -1.11 -7.47 -7.26
N VAL A 339 -2.25 -7.06 -6.65
CA VAL A 339 -3.50 -7.82 -6.76
C VAL A 339 -3.98 -7.87 -8.20
N LEU A 340 -4.02 -6.73 -8.90
CA LEU A 340 -4.53 -6.67 -10.26
C LEU A 340 -3.66 -7.45 -11.25
N ALA A 341 -2.34 -7.40 -11.10
CA ALA A 341 -1.43 -8.18 -11.92
C ALA A 341 -1.60 -9.69 -11.70
N ASP A 342 -1.81 -10.13 -10.46
CA ASP A 342 -2.11 -11.53 -10.14
C ASP A 342 -3.45 -11.97 -10.77
N CYS A 343 -4.51 -11.17 -10.61
CA CYS A 343 -5.82 -11.45 -11.19
C CYS A 343 -5.80 -11.42 -12.72
N LEU A 344 -5.06 -10.52 -13.34
CA LEU A 344 -4.87 -10.45 -14.79
C LEU A 344 -4.27 -11.74 -15.33
N LEU A 345 -3.21 -12.24 -14.71
CA LEU A 345 -2.54 -13.46 -15.13
C LEU A 345 -3.39 -14.72 -14.89
N LEU A 346 -4.18 -14.74 -13.81
CA LEU A 346 -5.14 -15.82 -13.55
C LEU A 346 -6.24 -15.84 -14.60
N ASN A 347 -6.77 -14.68 -14.98
CA ASN A 347 -7.86 -14.56 -15.97
C ASN A 347 -7.44 -15.02 -17.38
N ALA A 348 -6.16 -15.03 -17.70
CA ALA A 348 -5.67 -15.47 -19.03
C ALA A 348 -6.11 -16.90 -19.40
N SER A 349 -6.35 -17.76 -18.41
CA SER A 349 -6.81 -19.15 -18.60
C SER A 349 -8.24 -19.39 -18.11
N ALA A 350 -9.02 -18.35 -17.82
CA ALA A 350 -10.35 -18.48 -17.22
C ALA A 350 -11.42 -19.09 -18.17
N ASN A 351 -11.21 -19.03 -19.48
CA ASN A 351 -12.11 -19.65 -20.45
C ASN A 351 -11.34 -20.36 -21.59
N LEU A 352 -12.00 -21.28 -22.22
CA LEU A 352 -11.40 -22.14 -23.28
C LEU A 352 -10.89 -21.30 -24.47
N ASN A 353 -11.61 -20.24 -24.85
CA ASN A 353 -11.20 -19.43 -26.00
C ASN A 353 -9.91 -18.69 -25.74
N ASN A 354 -9.75 -18.11 -24.52
CA ASN A 354 -8.48 -17.48 -24.13
C ASN A 354 -7.33 -18.49 -24.20
N LEU A 355 -7.56 -19.70 -23.68
CA LEU A 355 -6.56 -20.75 -23.69
C LEU A 355 -6.21 -21.20 -25.12
N LYS A 356 -7.20 -21.40 -25.99
CA LYS A 356 -6.97 -21.72 -27.42
C LYS A 356 -6.19 -20.63 -28.13
N ASN A 357 -6.57 -19.36 -27.92
CA ASN A 357 -5.87 -18.21 -28.51
C ASN A 357 -4.39 -18.15 -28.10
N ALA A 358 -4.07 -18.47 -26.84
CA ALA A 358 -2.69 -18.51 -26.35
C ALA A 358 -1.81 -19.54 -27.10
N TYR A 359 -2.41 -20.57 -27.67
CA TYR A 359 -1.74 -21.59 -28.50
C TYR A 359 -1.96 -21.39 -30.00
N GLY A 360 -2.53 -20.28 -30.44
CA GLY A 360 -2.80 -20.01 -31.85
C GLY A 360 -3.89 -20.91 -32.45
N LEU A 361 -4.72 -21.52 -31.63
CA LEU A 361 -5.83 -22.39 -32.06
C LEU A 361 -7.13 -21.57 -32.19
N LYS A 362 -7.93 -21.85 -33.24
CA LYS A 362 -9.26 -21.24 -33.42
C LYS A 362 -10.37 -22.07 -32.77
#